data_000a1c4da7bb0ebe72b401d14eef5185
#
_entry.id   000a1c4da7bb0ebe72b401d14eef5185
#
_cell.length_a   1.000
_cell.length_b   1.000
_cell.length_c   1.000
_cell.angle_alpha   90.00
_cell.angle_beta   90.00
_cell.angle_gamma   90.00
#
_symmetry.space_group_name_H-M   'P 1'
#
loop_
_entity.id
_entity.type
_entity.pdbx_description
1 polymer ?
#
loop_
_entity_poly.entity_id
_entity_poly.type
_entity_poly.pdbx_seq_one_letter_code
_entity_poly.pdbx_strand_id
1 'polypeptide(L)'
;QLCGAIGLTAAQCTAAAAATSRTDPNYREVAASPGRRIVEFGPRGNQVDTNQFQISGGLRGDITESLHYDVFGQYGETTQNQVRENWGSYSRLQQAILSYRDANNNPVCFDKSNGCVPINLFGPLGSINSDMTNFIDLDAQIRRVTKLSVVGANISGDLFGLSSPFSDKAIAFSIGVERRDLSSRSQPDSPSQIQGEVLG
;
A
#
# COMPACT_ATOMS: atom_id res chain seq x y z
N GLN A 1 -0.02 25.26 -25.74
CA GLN A 1 0.35 25.73 -24.38
C GLN A 1 1.74 25.22 -23.94
N LEU A 2 2.11 23.95 -24.17
CA LEU A 2 3.44 23.41 -23.83
C LEU A 2 4.58 24.12 -24.58
N CYS A 3 4.38 24.42 -25.85
CA CYS A 3 5.39 25.08 -26.69
C CYS A 3 5.88 26.43 -26.17
N GLY A 4 4.96 27.25 -25.68
CA GLY A 4 5.33 28.53 -25.06
C GLY A 4 6.09 28.35 -23.75
N ALA A 5 5.72 27.31 -22.94
CA ALA A 5 6.37 27.02 -21.70
C ALA A 5 7.83 26.53 -21.83
N ILE A 6 8.20 25.96 -23.00
CA ILE A 6 9.56 25.50 -23.31
C ILE A 6 10.35 26.45 -24.22
N GLY A 7 9.83 27.66 -24.45
CA GLY A 7 10.51 28.70 -25.20
C GLY A 7 10.57 28.49 -26.72
N LEU A 8 9.75 27.62 -27.30
CA LEU A 8 9.66 27.41 -28.74
C LEU A 8 8.78 28.49 -29.38
N THR A 9 9.20 28.96 -30.54
CA THR A 9 8.37 29.82 -31.40
C THR A 9 7.21 29.02 -32.00
N ALA A 10 6.16 29.69 -32.47
CA ALA A 10 5.01 29.05 -33.11
C ALA A 10 5.44 28.17 -34.31
N ALA A 11 6.39 28.62 -35.11
CA ALA A 11 6.93 27.85 -36.25
C ALA A 11 7.67 26.60 -35.80
N GLN A 12 8.50 26.68 -34.75
CA GLN A 12 9.21 25.53 -34.17
C GLN A 12 8.23 24.52 -33.53
N CYS A 13 7.15 25.01 -32.92
CA CYS A 13 6.10 24.16 -32.39
C CYS A 13 5.37 23.38 -33.49
N THR A 14 5.04 24.04 -34.59
CA THR A 14 4.40 23.37 -35.73
C THR A 14 5.32 22.33 -36.35
N ALA A 15 6.61 22.65 -36.51
CA ALA A 15 7.61 21.69 -36.99
C ALA A 15 7.79 20.52 -36.07
N ALA A 16 7.85 20.72 -34.75
CA ALA A 16 7.95 19.68 -33.76
C ALA A 16 6.69 18.79 -33.73
N ALA A 17 5.50 19.38 -33.89
CA ALA A 17 4.23 18.63 -33.96
C ALA A 17 4.11 17.77 -35.22
N ALA A 18 4.81 18.12 -36.28
CA ALA A 18 4.86 17.39 -37.55
C ALA A 18 5.95 16.30 -37.59
N ALA A 19 6.81 16.24 -36.58
CA ALA A 19 7.87 15.25 -36.50
C ALA A 19 7.27 13.79 -36.36
N THR A 20 7.69 12.88 -37.24
CA THR A 20 7.18 11.51 -37.33
C THR A 20 8.16 10.47 -36.79
N SER A 21 9.32 10.89 -36.30
CA SER A 21 10.31 10.01 -35.68
C SER A 21 11.17 10.77 -34.66
N ARG A 22 11.82 10.03 -33.76
CA ARG A 22 12.81 10.59 -32.81
C ARG A 22 14.06 11.16 -33.49
N THR A 23 14.37 10.68 -34.68
CA THR A 23 15.51 11.13 -35.47
C THR A 23 15.21 12.36 -36.31
N ASP A 24 13.96 12.84 -36.35
CA ASP A 24 13.59 14.08 -36.99
C ASP A 24 14.28 15.28 -36.32
N PRO A 25 14.99 16.15 -37.03
CA PRO A 25 15.68 17.28 -36.44
C PRO A 25 14.74 18.28 -35.74
N ASN A 26 13.44 18.24 -36.04
CA ASN A 26 12.44 19.07 -35.40
C ASN A 26 11.81 18.40 -34.19
N TYR A 27 12.05 17.07 -33.94
CA TYR A 27 11.55 16.38 -32.77
C TYR A 27 12.08 17.04 -31.49
N ARG A 28 11.20 17.24 -30.53
CA ARG A 28 11.54 17.80 -29.20
C ARG A 28 10.91 16.94 -28.11
N GLU A 29 11.74 16.49 -27.21
CA GLU A 29 11.32 15.77 -25.98
C GLU A 29 11.34 16.77 -24.82
N VAL A 30 10.29 16.75 -24.02
CA VAL A 30 10.10 17.70 -22.92
C VAL A 30 9.80 16.92 -21.65
N ALA A 31 10.59 17.16 -20.61
CA ALA A 31 10.25 16.72 -19.28
C ALA A 31 9.16 17.64 -18.69
N ALA A 32 8.02 17.09 -18.38
CA ALA A 32 6.90 17.78 -17.74
C ALA A 32 6.34 16.97 -16.60
N SER A 33 5.88 17.67 -15.56
CA SER A 33 5.15 17.04 -14.45
C SER A 33 3.67 17.48 -14.52
N PRO A 34 2.83 16.79 -15.32
CA PRO A 34 1.44 17.15 -15.46
C PRO A 34 0.66 16.76 -14.21
N GLY A 35 0.04 17.74 -13.55
CA GLY A 35 -0.88 17.54 -12.42
C GLY A 35 -2.29 17.12 -12.87
N ARG A 36 -2.43 16.11 -13.74
CA ARG A 36 -3.73 15.59 -14.14
C ARG A 36 -4.19 14.44 -13.26
N ARG A 37 -5.38 14.57 -12.68
CA ARG A 37 -6.10 13.43 -12.11
C ARG A 37 -6.80 12.69 -13.24
N ILE A 38 -6.49 11.40 -13.40
CA ILE A 38 -7.11 10.55 -14.42
C ILE A 38 -8.43 10.03 -13.83
N VAL A 39 -9.50 10.83 -13.96
CA VAL A 39 -10.83 10.48 -13.44
C VAL A 39 -11.49 9.37 -14.26
N GLU A 40 -10.97 9.12 -15.45
CA GLU A 40 -11.43 8.08 -16.38
C GLU A 40 -11.16 6.66 -15.87
N PHE A 41 -10.28 6.46 -14.88
CA PHE A 41 -10.16 5.19 -14.14
C PHE A 41 -11.39 4.87 -13.29
N GLY A 42 -12.23 5.85 -13.01
CA GLY A 42 -13.29 5.72 -12.03
C GLY A 42 -12.82 5.99 -10.59
N PRO A 43 -13.65 5.69 -9.60
CA PRO A 43 -13.30 5.88 -8.19
C PRO A 43 -12.19 4.92 -7.76
N ARG A 44 -11.21 5.42 -7.03
CA ARG A 44 -10.19 4.57 -6.41
C ARG A 44 -10.82 3.72 -5.33
N GLY A 45 -10.66 2.40 -5.46
CA GLY A 45 -11.08 1.41 -4.48
C GLY A 45 -9.97 1.13 -3.44
N ASN A 46 -10.40 0.72 -2.25
CA ASN A 46 -9.53 0.19 -1.22
C ASN A 46 -10.30 -0.89 -0.47
N GLN A 47 -10.15 -2.13 -0.93
CA GLN A 47 -10.75 -3.28 -0.30
C GLN A 47 -9.80 -3.84 0.75
N VAL A 48 -10.32 -4.12 1.95
CA VAL A 48 -9.56 -4.67 3.06
C VAL A 48 -10.32 -5.86 3.64
N ASP A 49 -9.75 -7.05 3.48
CA ASP A 49 -10.24 -8.27 4.06
C ASP A 49 -9.36 -8.66 5.25
N THR A 50 -9.99 -8.86 6.41
CA THR A 50 -9.28 -9.22 7.64
C THR A 50 -9.84 -10.50 8.21
N ASN A 51 -8.97 -11.49 8.40
CA ASN A 51 -9.27 -12.74 9.10
C ASN A 51 -8.44 -12.77 10.37
N GLN A 52 -9.11 -13.10 11.48
CA GLN A 52 -8.47 -13.22 12.78
C GLN A 52 -8.92 -14.48 13.49
N PHE A 53 -7.99 -15.17 14.12
CA PHE A 53 -8.31 -16.19 15.10
C PHE A 53 -7.46 -16.01 16.37
N GLN A 54 -7.97 -16.49 17.46
CA GLN A 54 -7.30 -16.48 18.75
C GLN A 54 -7.65 -17.74 19.52
N ILE A 55 -6.67 -18.33 20.18
CA ILE A 55 -6.84 -19.40 21.13
C ILE A 55 -6.18 -18.98 22.44
N SER A 56 -6.86 -19.23 23.56
CA SER A 56 -6.33 -19.01 24.90
C SER A 56 -6.73 -20.13 25.81
N GLY A 57 -5.88 -20.41 26.76
CA GLY A 57 -6.13 -21.41 27.78
C GLY A 57 -5.27 -21.15 28.99
N GLY A 58 -5.69 -21.67 30.16
CA GLY A 58 -4.96 -21.47 31.39
C GLY A 58 -5.41 -22.44 32.46
N LEU A 59 -4.64 -22.50 33.53
CA LEU A 59 -4.90 -23.27 34.74
C LEU A 59 -4.79 -22.31 35.92
N ARG A 60 -5.76 -22.40 36.82
CA ARG A 60 -5.73 -21.69 38.08
C ARG A 60 -6.16 -22.62 39.21
N GLY A 61 -5.63 -22.38 40.35
CA GLY A 61 -5.96 -23.21 41.54
C GLY A 61 -5.32 -22.66 42.79
N ASP A 62 -5.54 -23.42 43.86
CA ASP A 62 -5.07 -23.10 45.19
C ASP A 62 -3.87 -23.98 45.50
N ILE A 63 -2.75 -23.40 45.90
CA ILE A 63 -1.58 -24.09 46.42
C ILE A 63 -1.81 -24.41 47.91
N THR A 64 -2.37 -23.42 48.62
CA THR A 64 -2.87 -23.51 49.99
C THR A 64 -4.17 -22.75 50.14
N GLU A 65 -4.80 -22.72 51.29
CA GLU A 65 -6.01 -21.93 51.56
C GLU A 65 -5.83 -20.41 51.34
N SER A 66 -4.58 -19.94 51.46
CA SER A 66 -4.24 -18.50 51.31
C SER A 66 -3.31 -18.20 50.12
N LEU A 67 -2.97 -19.17 49.30
CA LEU A 67 -2.05 -19.00 48.19
C LEU A 67 -2.63 -19.58 46.90
N HIS A 68 -2.81 -18.74 45.91
CA HIS A 68 -3.42 -19.05 44.61
C HIS A 68 -2.44 -18.89 43.50
N TYR A 69 -2.60 -19.67 42.43
CA TYR A 69 -1.85 -19.50 41.20
C TYR A 69 -2.76 -19.38 39.99
N ASP A 70 -2.28 -18.68 38.98
CA ASP A 70 -2.88 -18.57 37.66
C ASP A 70 -1.77 -18.63 36.60
N VAL A 71 -1.90 -19.56 35.65
CA VAL A 71 -0.99 -19.70 34.51
C VAL A 71 -1.82 -19.71 33.25
N PHE A 72 -1.48 -18.88 32.32
CA PHE A 72 -2.22 -18.79 31.05
C PHE A 72 -1.31 -18.70 29.83
N GLY A 73 -1.85 -19.11 28.69
CA GLY A 73 -1.25 -18.93 27.39
C GLY A 73 -2.28 -18.46 26.37
N GLN A 74 -1.84 -17.64 25.45
CA GLN A 74 -2.66 -17.14 24.37
C GLN A 74 -1.83 -17.09 23.09
N TYR A 75 -2.47 -17.49 21.98
CA TYR A 75 -1.93 -17.29 20.63
C TYR A 75 -3.01 -16.71 19.74
N GLY A 76 -2.64 -15.72 18.94
CA GLY A 76 -3.52 -15.13 17.97
C GLY A 76 -2.79 -14.78 16.68
N GLU A 77 -3.49 -14.87 15.56
CA GLU A 77 -3.01 -14.44 14.25
C GLU A 77 -4.07 -13.63 13.54
N THR A 78 -3.65 -12.49 12.98
CA THR A 78 -4.47 -11.64 12.12
C THR A 78 -3.81 -11.56 10.75
N THR A 79 -4.54 -11.97 9.71
CA THR A 79 -4.16 -11.79 8.32
C THR A 79 -5.05 -10.73 7.69
N GLN A 80 -4.43 -9.69 7.13
CA GLN A 80 -5.10 -8.62 6.41
C GLN A 80 -4.61 -8.60 4.97
N ASN A 81 -5.53 -8.70 4.02
CA ASN A 81 -5.29 -8.50 2.59
C ASN A 81 -5.90 -7.16 2.19
N GLN A 82 -5.11 -6.29 1.61
CA GLN A 82 -5.53 -4.99 1.10
C GLN A 82 -5.29 -4.95 -0.40
N VAL A 83 -6.34 -4.63 -1.16
CA VAL A 83 -6.29 -4.40 -2.61
C VAL A 83 -6.66 -2.95 -2.86
N ARG A 84 -5.83 -2.24 -3.60
CA ARG A 84 -6.06 -0.88 -4.07
C ARG A 84 -6.35 -0.93 -5.54
N GLU A 85 -7.58 -0.62 -5.91
CA GLU A 85 -8.10 -0.69 -7.27
C GLU A 85 -8.08 0.67 -7.97
N ASN A 86 -8.01 0.67 -9.29
CA ASN A 86 -8.00 1.87 -10.13
C ASN A 86 -6.80 2.80 -9.83
N TRP A 87 -5.65 2.22 -9.60
CA TRP A 87 -4.36 2.90 -9.52
C TRP A 87 -3.65 2.74 -10.86
N GLY A 88 -2.57 3.45 -11.09
CA GLY A 88 -1.86 3.36 -12.36
C GLY A 88 -0.42 2.89 -12.20
N SER A 89 0.12 2.30 -13.27
CA SER A 89 1.54 1.99 -13.41
C SER A 89 2.29 3.19 -13.95
N TYR A 90 3.30 3.68 -13.22
CA TYR A 90 4.14 4.79 -13.65
C TYR A 90 4.96 4.43 -14.90
N SER A 91 5.54 3.26 -14.95
CA SER A 91 6.35 2.81 -16.08
C SER A 91 5.52 2.72 -17.37
N ARG A 92 4.31 2.14 -17.30
CA ARG A 92 3.38 2.09 -18.44
C ARG A 92 2.90 3.49 -18.84
N LEU A 93 2.64 4.36 -17.87
CA LEU A 93 2.29 5.75 -18.17
C LEU A 93 3.43 6.45 -18.91
N GLN A 94 4.69 6.29 -18.46
CA GLN A 94 5.86 6.83 -19.15
C GLN A 94 5.99 6.28 -20.57
N GLN A 95 5.75 5.00 -20.77
CA GLN A 95 5.74 4.37 -22.10
C GLN A 95 4.64 4.98 -23.00
N ALA A 96 3.43 5.17 -22.46
CA ALA A 96 2.28 5.66 -23.21
C ALA A 96 2.38 7.15 -23.62
N ILE A 97 3.00 7.99 -22.78
CA ILE A 97 3.19 9.41 -23.10
C ILE A 97 4.33 9.66 -24.10
N LEU A 98 5.29 8.73 -24.19
CA LEU A 98 6.35 8.77 -25.19
C LEU A 98 5.81 8.26 -26.54
N SER A 99 5.12 9.11 -27.25
CA SER A 99 4.42 8.81 -28.49
C SER A 99 4.73 9.82 -29.58
N TYR A 100 4.52 9.41 -30.81
CA TYR A 100 4.65 10.26 -32.01
C TYR A 100 3.49 10.01 -32.96
N ARG A 101 3.35 10.81 -34.02
CA ARG A 101 2.37 10.57 -35.09
C ARG A 101 3.04 9.81 -36.22
N ASP A 102 2.42 8.71 -36.64
CA ASP A 102 2.85 7.96 -37.82
C ASP A 102 2.53 8.69 -39.13
N ALA A 103 2.89 8.11 -40.27
CA ALA A 103 2.63 8.65 -41.58
C ALA A 103 1.14 8.87 -41.89
N ASN A 104 0.25 8.18 -41.20
CA ASN A 104 -1.20 8.31 -41.31
C ASN A 104 -1.79 9.28 -40.27
N ASN A 105 -0.92 10.03 -39.55
CA ASN A 105 -1.28 10.96 -38.50
C ASN A 105 -1.91 10.31 -37.25
N ASN A 106 -1.74 8.98 -37.06
CA ASN A 106 -2.20 8.29 -35.86
C ASN A 106 -1.16 8.40 -34.75
N PRO A 107 -1.58 8.59 -33.48
CA PRO A 107 -0.66 8.50 -32.35
C PRO A 107 -0.20 7.05 -32.13
N VAL A 108 1.11 6.85 -32.02
CA VAL A 108 1.71 5.53 -31.74
C VAL A 108 2.83 5.68 -30.72
N CYS A 109 2.98 4.68 -29.83
CA CYS A 109 4.09 4.65 -28.89
C CYS A 109 5.42 4.46 -29.61
N PHE A 110 6.51 5.05 -29.11
CA PHE A 110 7.85 4.72 -29.57
C PHE A 110 8.22 3.29 -29.25
N ASP A 111 7.95 2.84 -28.02
CA ASP A 111 8.02 1.47 -27.62
C ASP A 111 6.63 0.84 -27.69
N LYS A 112 6.44 -0.07 -28.65
CA LYS A 112 5.17 -0.76 -28.91
C LYS A 112 5.03 -2.06 -28.11
N SER A 113 6.00 -2.38 -27.26
CA SER A 113 5.94 -3.58 -26.42
C SER A 113 4.73 -3.55 -25.49
N ASN A 114 4.35 -4.69 -24.97
CA ASN A 114 3.28 -4.87 -23.99
C ASN A 114 1.89 -4.34 -24.45
N GLY A 115 1.69 -4.13 -25.76
CA GLY A 115 0.43 -3.58 -26.26
C GLY A 115 0.22 -2.09 -25.94
N CYS A 116 1.30 -1.30 -25.94
CA CYS A 116 1.24 0.12 -25.60
C CYS A 116 0.17 0.88 -26.37
N VAL A 117 -0.67 1.60 -25.62
CA VAL A 117 -1.69 2.53 -26.12
C VAL A 117 -1.25 3.96 -25.79
N PRO A 118 -1.03 4.83 -26.81
CA PRO A 118 -0.60 6.20 -26.57
C PRO A 118 -1.63 7.00 -25.79
N ILE A 119 -1.19 7.78 -24.79
CA ILE A 119 -2.06 8.58 -23.94
C ILE A 119 -1.76 10.07 -24.06
N ASN A 120 -2.80 10.89 -24.15
CA ASN A 120 -2.69 12.34 -24.11
C ASN A 120 -3.20 12.91 -22.79
N LEU A 121 -2.28 13.26 -21.90
CA LEU A 121 -2.61 13.84 -20.59
C LEU A 121 -3.09 15.30 -20.67
N PHE A 122 -2.96 15.96 -21.83
CA PHE A 122 -3.32 17.36 -22.01
C PHE A 122 -4.69 17.56 -22.68
N GLY A 123 -5.38 16.46 -23.01
CA GLY A 123 -6.72 16.51 -23.56
C GLY A 123 -7.77 16.93 -22.51
N PRO A 124 -9.01 17.23 -22.93
CA PRO A 124 -10.09 17.50 -22.00
C PRO A 124 -10.44 16.26 -21.16
N LEU A 125 -11.20 16.45 -20.07
CA LEU A 125 -11.77 15.33 -19.31
C LEU A 125 -12.62 14.45 -20.22
N GLY A 126 -12.50 13.11 -20.08
CA GLY A 126 -13.13 12.12 -20.93
C GLY A 126 -12.39 11.81 -22.24
N SER A 127 -11.24 12.46 -22.51
CA SER A 127 -10.42 12.14 -23.68
C SER A 127 -9.55 10.89 -23.55
N ILE A 128 -9.40 10.38 -22.34
CA ILE A 128 -8.71 9.12 -22.05
C ILE A 128 -9.76 8.01 -22.11
N ASN A 129 -9.67 7.15 -23.12
CA ASN A 129 -10.61 6.06 -23.34
C ASN A 129 -10.23 4.81 -22.53
N SER A 130 -11.10 3.78 -22.60
CA SER A 130 -10.89 2.50 -21.89
C SER A 130 -9.60 1.78 -22.26
N ASP A 131 -9.19 1.82 -23.53
CA ASP A 131 -7.96 1.14 -23.95
C ASP A 131 -6.72 1.80 -23.33
N MET A 132 -6.73 3.12 -23.20
CA MET A 132 -5.68 3.89 -22.54
C MET A 132 -5.62 3.61 -21.05
N THR A 133 -6.80 3.59 -20.38
CA THR A 133 -6.85 3.27 -18.95
C THR A 133 -6.44 1.83 -18.69
N ASN A 134 -6.94 0.87 -19.45
CA ASN A 134 -6.59 -0.54 -19.30
C ASN A 134 -5.10 -0.82 -19.49
N PHE A 135 -4.43 -0.07 -20.38
CA PHE A 135 -2.99 -0.21 -20.58
C PHE A 135 -2.18 0.21 -19.35
N ILE A 136 -2.56 1.30 -18.69
CA ILE A 136 -1.84 1.84 -17.54
C ILE A 136 -2.40 1.36 -16.19
N ASP A 137 -3.52 0.63 -16.20
CA ASP A 137 -4.17 0.16 -14.97
C ASP A 137 -3.27 -0.78 -14.17
N LEU A 138 -3.32 -0.61 -12.86
CA LEU A 138 -2.55 -1.39 -11.90
C LEU A 138 -3.27 -1.45 -10.56
N ASP A 139 -3.64 -2.66 -10.18
CA ASP A 139 -4.07 -2.96 -8.82
C ASP A 139 -2.85 -3.25 -7.94
N ALA A 140 -2.78 -2.58 -6.80
CA ALA A 140 -1.71 -2.77 -5.84
C ALA A 140 -2.20 -3.58 -4.65
N GLN A 141 -1.45 -4.63 -4.27
CA GLN A 141 -1.84 -5.53 -3.20
C GLN A 141 -0.80 -5.56 -2.07
N ILE A 142 -1.29 -5.60 -0.82
CA ILE A 142 -0.45 -5.77 0.35
C ILE A 142 -1.10 -6.79 1.28
N ARG A 143 -0.35 -7.85 1.61
CA ARG A 143 -0.72 -8.80 2.64
C ARG A 143 0.05 -8.50 3.92
N ARG A 144 -0.65 -8.37 5.04
CA ARG A 144 -0.06 -8.21 6.37
C ARG A 144 -0.46 -9.39 7.25
N VAL A 145 0.51 -9.94 7.97
CA VAL A 145 0.26 -10.99 8.97
C VAL A 145 0.86 -10.53 10.28
N THR A 146 0.02 -10.47 11.31
CA THR A 146 0.42 -10.13 12.68
C THR A 146 0.13 -11.32 13.59
N LYS A 147 1.12 -11.71 14.38
CA LYS A 147 1.03 -12.83 15.33
C LYS A 147 1.34 -12.33 16.73
N LEU A 148 0.56 -12.79 17.69
CA LEU A 148 0.75 -12.52 19.10
C LEU A 148 0.80 -13.84 19.87
N SER A 149 1.83 -14.03 20.65
CA SER A 149 1.93 -15.11 21.63
C SER A 149 2.17 -14.51 23.01
N VAL A 150 1.37 -14.91 23.97
CA VAL A 150 1.50 -14.47 25.36
C VAL A 150 1.49 -15.68 26.26
N VAL A 151 2.43 -15.73 27.20
CA VAL A 151 2.44 -16.71 28.29
C VAL A 151 2.67 -15.95 29.57
N GLY A 152 1.83 -16.22 30.57
CA GLY A 152 1.91 -15.56 31.87
C GLY A 152 1.66 -16.48 33.01
N ALA A 153 2.24 -16.17 34.16
CA ALA A 153 1.98 -16.82 35.42
C ALA A 153 1.88 -15.78 36.52
N ASN A 154 0.96 -15.99 37.43
CA ASN A 154 0.76 -15.15 38.61
C ASN A 154 0.58 -15.99 39.85
N ILE A 155 1.14 -15.54 40.96
CA ILE A 155 0.91 -16.07 42.28
C ILE A 155 0.37 -14.92 43.15
N SER A 156 -0.71 -15.19 43.86
CA SER A 156 -1.33 -14.22 44.77
C SER A 156 -1.77 -14.90 46.07
N GLY A 157 -1.78 -14.12 47.11
CA GLY A 157 -2.22 -14.67 48.42
C GLY A 157 -1.96 -13.69 49.55
N ASP A 158 -2.12 -14.19 50.76
CA ASP A 158 -1.87 -13.43 51.98
C ASP A 158 -0.42 -13.62 52.47
N LEU A 159 0.17 -12.55 52.95
CA LEU A 159 1.55 -12.51 53.42
C LEU A 159 1.63 -13.13 54.82
N PHE A 160 1.58 -14.47 54.89
CA PHE A 160 1.91 -15.33 56.07
C PHE A 160 1.53 -14.72 57.45
N GLY A 161 0.28 -14.23 57.62
CA GLY A 161 -0.21 -13.71 58.86
C GLY A 161 0.26 -12.30 59.25
N LEU A 162 0.96 -11.61 58.37
CA LEU A 162 1.26 -10.20 58.58
C LEU A 162 0.01 -9.35 58.33
N SER A 163 -0.45 -8.68 59.37
CA SER A 163 -1.57 -7.73 59.27
C SER A 163 -1.08 -6.28 59.31
N SER A 164 -1.80 -5.41 58.68
CA SER A 164 -1.57 -3.95 58.79
C SER A 164 -1.98 -3.46 60.17
N PRO A 165 -1.23 -2.53 60.79
CA PRO A 165 -1.66 -1.93 62.06
C PRO A 165 -2.99 -1.15 61.95
N PHE A 166 -3.47 -0.91 60.77
CA PHE A 166 -4.69 -0.18 60.44
C PHE A 166 -5.83 -1.06 59.90
N SER A 167 -5.66 -2.39 59.86
CA SER A 167 -6.65 -3.34 59.32
C SER A 167 -6.54 -4.70 59.99
N ASP A 168 -7.67 -5.30 60.28
CA ASP A 168 -7.78 -6.68 60.84
C ASP A 168 -7.54 -7.78 59.76
N LYS A 169 -7.28 -7.33 58.49
CA LYS A 169 -7.05 -8.25 57.35
C LYS A 169 -5.55 -8.43 57.11
N ALA A 170 -5.18 -9.63 56.72
CA ALA A 170 -3.81 -9.93 56.23
C ALA A 170 -3.42 -9.05 55.03
N ILE A 171 -2.14 -8.77 54.94
CA ILE A 171 -1.60 -8.04 53.76
C ILE A 171 -1.58 -8.99 52.56
N ALA A 172 -2.36 -8.70 51.55
CA ALA A 172 -2.37 -9.44 50.29
C ALA A 172 -1.22 -9.03 49.37
N PHE A 173 -0.70 -10.01 48.62
CA PHE A 173 0.29 -9.77 47.57
C PHE A 173 -0.12 -10.43 46.27
N SER A 174 0.40 -9.93 45.15
CA SER A 174 0.32 -10.57 43.83
C SER A 174 1.60 -10.30 43.06
N ILE A 175 2.22 -11.38 42.60
CA ILE A 175 3.46 -11.33 41.80
C ILE A 175 3.22 -12.15 40.53
N GLY A 176 3.49 -11.52 39.38
CA GLY A 176 3.32 -12.19 38.10
C GLY A 176 4.49 -11.93 37.15
N VAL A 177 4.61 -12.84 36.21
CA VAL A 177 5.54 -12.71 35.08
C VAL A 177 4.75 -12.95 33.79
N GLU A 178 5.02 -12.14 32.78
CA GLU A 178 4.45 -12.29 31.44
C GLU A 178 5.56 -12.20 30.40
N ARG A 179 5.50 -13.09 29.40
CA ARG A 179 6.26 -12.98 28.18
C ARG A 179 5.30 -12.78 27.01
N ARG A 180 5.59 -11.77 26.21
CA ARG A 180 4.81 -11.41 25.03
C ARG A 180 5.72 -11.37 23.82
N ASP A 181 5.42 -12.15 22.80
CA ASP A 181 6.08 -12.14 21.51
C ASP A 181 5.09 -11.62 20.47
N LEU A 182 5.42 -10.49 19.84
CA LEU A 182 4.64 -9.87 18.79
C LEU A 182 5.46 -9.82 17.51
N SER A 183 4.93 -10.36 16.42
CA SER A 183 5.55 -10.25 15.10
C SER A 183 4.57 -9.69 14.09
N SER A 184 5.07 -8.87 13.17
CA SER A 184 4.30 -8.34 12.05
C SER A 184 5.13 -8.45 10.78
N ARG A 185 4.51 -8.97 9.72
CA ARG A 185 5.10 -9.09 8.40
C ARG A 185 4.19 -8.45 7.35
N SER A 186 4.76 -7.57 6.53
CA SER A 186 4.09 -6.97 5.39
C SER A 186 4.71 -7.50 4.09
N GLN A 187 3.88 -7.96 3.18
CA GLN A 187 4.27 -8.51 1.88
C GLN A 187 3.52 -7.75 0.78
N PRO A 188 4.12 -6.68 0.23
CA PRO A 188 3.59 -6.04 -0.96
C PRO A 188 3.80 -6.93 -2.19
N ASP A 189 2.97 -6.76 -3.22
CA ASP A 189 3.16 -7.36 -4.53
C ASP A 189 4.38 -6.77 -5.27
N SER A 190 4.75 -7.36 -6.41
CA SER A 190 5.94 -6.95 -7.15
C SER A 190 5.91 -5.48 -7.59
N PRO A 191 4.81 -4.93 -8.13
CA PRO A 191 4.74 -3.52 -8.49
C PRO A 191 4.92 -2.59 -7.28
N SER A 192 4.32 -2.93 -6.14
CA SER A 192 4.42 -2.13 -4.91
C SER A 192 5.80 -2.13 -4.26
N GLN A 193 6.70 -3.04 -4.67
CA GLN A 193 8.10 -3.09 -4.23
C GLN A 193 8.98 -2.12 -5.03
N ILE A 194 8.53 -1.67 -6.19
CA ILE A 194 9.27 -0.72 -7.04
C ILE A 194 8.89 0.69 -6.61
N GLN A 195 9.88 1.45 -6.17
CA GLN A 195 9.65 2.82 -5.71
C GLN A 195 9.07 3.68 -6.85
N GLY A 196 7.89 4.27 -6.60
CA GLY A 196 7.23 5.18 -7.54
C GLY A 196 6.48 4.49 -8.68
N GLU A 197 6.41 3.15 -8.72
CA GLU A 197 5.69 2.44 -9.79
C GLU A 197 4.17 2.58 -9.64
N VAL A 198 3.65 2.52 -8.43
CA VAL A 198 2.22 2.67 -8.17
C VAL A 198 1.86 4.15 -8.11
N LEU A 199 1.09 4.63 -9.09
CA LEU A 199 0.60 6.00 -9.16
C LEU A 199 -0.57 6.21 -8.21
N GLY A 200 -0.43 7.15 -7.23
CA GLY A 200 -1.49 7.39 -6.27
C GLY A 200 -1.53 8.77 -5.65
#